data_22e1c9bf2d203eef5bb5d5a331bc0cc2
#
_entry.id   22e1c9bf2d203eef5bb5d5a331bc0cc2
#
_cell.length_a   1.000
_cell.length_b   1.000
_cell.length_c   1.000
_cell.angle_alpha   90.00
_cell.angle_beta   90.00
_cell.angle_gamma   90.00
#
_symmetry.space_group_name_H-M   'P 1'
#
loop_
_entity.id
_entity.type
_entity.pdbx_description
1 polymer ?
#
loop_
_entity_poly.entity_id
_entity_poly.type
_entity_poly.pdbx_seq_one_letter_code
_entity_poly.pdbx_strand_id
1 'polypeptide(L)'
;MKFKNILFDFDDTLVDFYDAEKKAFYNLAQKYNHQPTQQDFEHFKKVNQAHWEAFQQNKLTKDEVLSQRFINYFNDYQIHVNGKEADKCFRAELAMAPVKLFDHTLEVIQQLKLNHSLYIVTNGVTETQLRRIAQTQFNEIFQDVFISEKAGFQKPMTEFFDFVFEHIGENNRNQTLIVGDSLTSDILGGKNANISTCWFNIRQKENHTSIQPDYIINDLSEMIRIVE
;
A
#
# COMPACT_ATOMS: atom_id res chain seq x y z
N MET A 1 12.04 13.03 -21.81
CA MET A 1 11.54 12.52 -20.53
C MET A 1 10.44 11.51 -20.83
N LYS A 2 10.62 10.26 -20.40
CA LYS A 2 9.68 9.16 -20.72
C LYS A 2 8.39 9.26 -19.90
N PHE A 3 8.50 9.61 -18.63
CA PHE A 3 7.38 9.73 -17.72
C PHE A 3 7.26 11.16 -17.21
N LYS A 4 6.04 11.70 -17.22
CA LYS A 4 5.70 13.01 -16.65
C LYS A 4 5.20 12.84 -15.20
N ASN A 5 4.41 11.78 -14.97
CA ASN A 5 3.80 11.49 -13.69
C ASN A 5 4.31 10.14 -13.15
N ILE A 6 4.54 10.08 -11.84
CA ILE A 6 4.89 8.86 -11.13
C ILE A 6 3.90 8.70 -9.97
N LEU A 7 3.16 7.59 -9.99
CA LEU A 7 2.25 7.18 -8.94
C LEU A 7 2.96 6.18 -8.04
N PHE A 8 3.11 6.49 -6.77
CA PHE A 8 3.70 5.58 -5.80
C PHE A 8 2.63 5.00 -4.89
N ASP A 9 2.63 3.69 -4.72
CA ASP A 9 1.99 3.12 -3.53
C ASP A 9 2.72 3.57 -2.26
N PHE A 10 2.06 3.48 -1.11
CA PHE A 10 2.60 3.98 0.14
C PHE A 10 3.23 2.88 0.99
N ASP A 11 2.43 1.88 1.40
CA ASP A 11 2.86 0.82 2.32
C ASP A 11 3.69 -0.25 1.61
N ASP A 12 4.83 -0.63 2.19
CA ASP A 12 5.81 -1.54 1.58
C ASP A 12 6.39 -1.07 0.22
N THR A 13 6.16 0.22 -0.14
CA THR A 13 6.74 0.87 -1.32
C THR A 13 7.58 2.09 -0.93
N LEU A 14 6.99 3.11 -0.34
CA LEU A 14 7.71 4.28 0.19
C LEU A 14 8.14 4.08 1.64
N VAL A 15 7.36 3.31 2.39
CA VAL A 15 7.57 3.07 3.81
C VAL A 15 7.65 1.58 4.12
N ASP A 16 8.58 1.19 4.98
CA ASP A 16 8.66 -0.15 5.55
C ASP A 16 7.54 -0.33 6.58
N PHE A 17 6.51 -1.06 6.17
CA PHE A 17 5.31 -1.24 6.98
C PHE A 17 5.48 -2.29 8.09
N TYR A 18 6.48 -3.16 7.97
CA TYR A 18 6.65 -4.36 8.80
C TYR A 18 6.67 -4.07 10.29
N ASP A 19 7.52 -3.13 10.74
CA ASP A 19 7.69 -2.85 12.17
C ASP A 19 6.45 -2.18 12.78
N ALA A 20 5.80 -1.28 12.02
CA ALA A 20 4.58 -0.63 12.44
C ALA A 20 3.42 -1.63 12.54
N GLU A 21 3.24 -2.51 11.56
CA GLU A 21 2.24 -3.57 11.55
C GLU A 21 2.46 -4.54 12.71
N LYS A 22 3.70 -4.98 12.90
CA LYS A 22 4.06 -5.88 14.01
C LYS A 22 3.72 -5.27 15.37
N LYS A 23 4.14 -4.03 15.60
CA LYS A 23 3.85 -3.34 16.88
C LYS A 23 2.36 -3.20 17.11
N ALA A 24 1.61 -2.77 16.10
CA ALA A 24 0.15 -2.62 16.20
C ALA A 24 -0.54 -3.96 16.48
N PHE A 25 -0.09 -5.02 15.83
CA PHE A 25 -0.60 -6.37 16.07
C PHE A 25 -0.32 -6.86 17.50
N TYR A 26 0.91 -6.69 18.01
CA TYR A 26 1.27 -7.09 19.36
C TYR A 26 0.45 -6.33 20.43
N ASN A 27 0.30 -5.03 20.26
CA ASN A 27 -0.51 -4.21 21.16
C ASN A 27 -1.99 -4.62 21.13
N LEU A 28 -2.53 -4.91 19.95
CA LEU A 28 -3.89 -5.41 19.80
C LEU A 28 -4.07 -6.78 20.50
N ALA A 29 -3.17 -7.73 20.23
CA ALA A 29 -3.25 -9.07 20.79
C ALA A 29 -3.25 -9.06 22.32
N GLN A 30 -2.42 -8.21 22.94
CA GLN A 30 -2.37 -8.05 24.39
C GLN A 30 -3.71 -7.56 24.99
N LYS A 31 -4.47 -6.73 24.28
CA LYS A 31 -5.82 -6.30 24.72
C LYS A 31 -6.80 -7.45 24.81
N TYR A 32 -6.59 -8.52 24.07
CA TYR A 32 -7.37 -9.74 24.11
C TYR A 32 -6.71 -10.87 24.93
N ASN A 33 -5.76 -10.52 25.82
CA ASN A 33 -5.01 -11.45 26.66
C ASN A 33 -4.26 -12.53 25.86
N HIS A 34 -3.94 -12.27 24.61
CA HIS A 34 -3.10 -13.09 23.77
C HIS A 34 -1.66 -12.57 23.78
N GLN A 35 -0.69 -13.45 24.10
CA GLN A 35 0.74 -13.14 24.11
C GLN A 35 1.37 -13.66 22.81
N PRO A 36 1.40 -12.86 21.73
CA PRO A 36 1.82 -13.36 20.43
C PRO A 36 3.32 -13.60 20.36
N THR A 37 3.70 -14.66 19.69
CA THR A 37 5.07 -14.96 19.25
C THR A 37 5.35 -14.37 17.87
N GLN A 38 6.58 -14.51 17.37
CA GLN A 38 6.91 -14.15 15.99
C GLN A 38 6.13 -15.01 14.98
N GLN A 39 5.90 -16.28 15.29
CA GLN A 39 5.11 -17.16 14.40
C GLN A 39 3.64 -16.72 14.32
N ASP A 40 3.07 -16.25 15.41
CA ASP A 40 1.71 -15.71 15.44
C ASP A 40 1.60 -14.44 14.59
N PHE A 41 2.62 -13.59 14.59
CA PHE A 41 2.66 -12.43 13.71
C PHE A 41 2.76 -12.83 12.24
N GLU A 42 3.62 -13.79 11.88
CA GLU A 42 3.68 -14.28 10.49
C GLU A 42 2.37 -14.95 10.05
N HIS A 43 1.67 -15.61 10.96
CA HIS A 43 0.33 -16.13 10.70
C HIS A 43 -0.68 -15.00 10.48
N PHE A 44 -0.70 -13.99 11.36
CA PHE A 44 -1.55 -12.80 11.19
C PHE A 44 -1.30 -12.13 9.83
N LYS A 45 -0.05 -11.94 9.43
CA LYS A 45 0.30 -11.36 8.13
C LYS A 45 -0.31 -12.13 6.97
N LYS A 46 -0.27 -13.46 7.00
CA LYS A 46 -0.88 -14.31 5.96
C LYS A 46 -2.39 -14.13 5.92
N VAL A 47 -3.05 -14.14 7.08
CA VAL A 47 -4.50 -13.89 7.18
C VAL A 47 -4.84 -12.48 6.66
N ASN A 48 -4.09 -11.46 7.10
CA ASN A 48 -4.28 -10.07 6.68
C ASN A 48 -4.13 -9.93 5.16
N GLN A 49 -3.04 -10.45 4.59
CA GLN A 49 -2.78 -10.40 3.15
C GLN A 49 -3.88 -11.08 2.34
N ALA A 50 -4.32 -12.29 2.75
CA ALA A 50 -5.40 -13.01 2.06
C ALA A 50 -6.71 -12.19 2.00
N HIS A 51 -7.05 -11.45 3.07
CA HIS A 51 -8.23 -10.58 3.07
C HIS A 51 -8.07 -9.37 2.15
N TRP A 52 -6.90 -8.73 2.13
CA TRP A 52 -6.63 -7.63 1.20
C TRP A 52 -6.64 -8.11 -0.26
N GLU A 53 -6.10 -9.28 -0.56
CA GLU A 53 -6.17 -9.86 -1.91
C GLU A 53 -7.61 -10.19 -2.31
N ALA A 54 -8.43 -10.71 -1.40
CA ALA A 54 -9.84 -10.94 -1.65
C ALA A 54 -10.62 -9.63 -1.94
N PHE A 55 -10.27 -8.54 -1.26
CA PHE A 55 -10.80 -7.20 -1.55
C PHE A 55 -10.39 -6.71 -2.95
N GLN A 56 -9.12 -6.84 -3.31
CA GLN A 56 -8.61 -6.48 -4.64
C GLN A 56 -9.31 -7.28 -5.76
N GLN A 57 -9.77 -8.49 -5.45
CA GLN A 57 -10.54 -9.36 -6.35
C GLN A 57 -12.08 -9.14 -6.27
N ASN A 58 -12.53 -8.11 -5.56
CA ASN A 58 -13.96 -7.83 -5.31
C ASN A 58 -14.74 -8.98 -4.63
N LYS A 59 -14.05 -9.88 -3.91
CA LYS A 59 -14.65 -10.97 -3.15
C LYS A 59 -15.11 -10.53 -1.75
N LEU A 60 -14.50 -9.49 -1.22
CA LEU A 60 -14.84 -8.86 0.06
C LEU A 60 -15.01 -7.35 -0.14
N THR A 61 -15.91 -6.77 0.63
CA THR A 61 -15.99 -5.33 0.81
C THR A 61 -14.89 -4.82 1.74
N LYS A 62 -14.61 -3.53 1.73
CA LYS A 62 -13.63 -2.91 2.64
C LYS A 62 -13.97 -3.19 4.11
N ASP A 63 -15.25 -3.04 4.50
CA ASP A 63 -15.73 -3.32 5.86
C ASP A 63 -15.49 -4.76 6.29
N GLU A 64 -15.69 -5.70 5.36
CA GLU A 64 -15.41 -7.12 5.62
C GLU A 64 -13.92 -7.37 5.82
N VAL A 65 -13.05 -6.83 4.97
CA VAL A 65 -11.59 -6.93 5.16
C VAL A 65 -11.20 -6.41 6.52
N LEU A 66 -11.63 -5.19 6.86
CA LEU A 66 -11.22 -4.53 8.10
C LEU A 66 -11.66 -5.29 9.35
N SER A 67 -12.80 -5.99 9.30
CA SER A 67 -13.33 -6.74 10.46
C SER A 67 -12.94 -8.21 10.45
N GLN A 68 -13.12 -8.92 9.32
CA GLN A 68 -13.00 -10.39 9.28
C GLN A 68 -11.56 -10.88 9.45
N ARG A 69 -10.55 -10.13 9.02
CA ARG A 69 -9.15 -10.51 9.20
C ARG A 69 -8.80 -10.73 10.68
N PHE A 70 -9.36 -9.95 11.60
CA PHE A 70 -9.15 -10.11 13.02
C PHE A 70 -10.00 -11.24 13.58
N ILE A 71 -11.27 -11.34 13.18
CA ILE A 71 -12.14 -12.43 13.60
C ILE A 71 -11.51 -13.76 13.21
N ASN A 72 -11.05 -13.90 11.96
CA ASN A 72 -10.47 -15.15 11.47
C ASN A 72 -9.17 -15.47 12.19
N TYR A 73 -8.26 -14.49 12.35
CA TYR A 73 -7.02 -14.72 13.08
C TYR A 73 -7.28 -15.18 14.53
N PHE A 74 -8.10 -14.45 15.29
CA PHE A 74 -8.33 -14.78 16.70
C PHE A 74 -9.15 -16.06 16.91
N ASN A 75 -9.99 -16.44 15.96
CA ASN A 75 -10.73 -17.71 16.00
C ASN A 75 -9.77 -18.92 15.98
N ASP A 76 -8.63 -18.84 15.31
CA ASP A 76 -7.63 -19.92 15.30
C ASP A 76 -7.05 -20.17 16.70
N TYR A 77 -7.15 -19.17 17.58
CA TYR A 77 -6.74 -19.26 19.00
C TYR A 77 -7.92 -19.40 19.96
N GLN A 78 -9.14 -19.64 19.45
CA GLN A 78 -10.40 -19.72 20.22
C GLN A 78 -10.69 -18.45 21.04
N ILE A 79 -10.26 -17.29 20.55
CA ILE A 79 -10.49 -15.97 21.14
C ILE A 79 -11.59 -15.27 20.34
N HIS A 80 -12.69 -14.92 20.99
CA HIS A 80 -13.76 -14.15 20.35
C HIS A 80 -13.49 -12.66 20.41
N VAL A 81 -13.53 -12.00 19.25
CA VAL A 81 -13.29 -10.57 19.12
C VAL A 81 -14.42 -9.88 18.33
N ASN A 82 -14.71 -8.64 18.66
CA ASN A 82 -15.45 -7.76 17.77
C ASN A 82 -14.47 -7.23 16.70
N GLY A 83 -14.60 -7.69 15.46
CA GLY A 83 -13.67 -7.36 14.39
C GLY A 83 -13.57 -5.85 14.09
N LYS A 84 -14.67 -5.10 14.19
CA LYS A 84 -14.66 -3.64 13.97
C LYS A 84 -13.92 -2.90 15.09
N GLU A 85 -14.06 -3.35 16.33
CA GLU A 85 -13.33 -2.78 17.46
C GLU A 85 -11.84 -3.14 17.40
N ALA A 86 -11.53 -4.38 17.02
CA ALA A 86 -10.15 -4.84 16.81
C ALA A 86 -9.46 -4.01 15.71
N ASP A 87 -10.13 -3.81 14.58
CA ASP A 87 -9.64 -2.96 13.50
C ASP A 87 -9.40 -1.51 13.96
N LYS A 88 -10.35 -0.92 14.65
CA LYS A 88 -10.21 0.44 15.17
C LYS A 88 -9.01 0.56 16.09
N CYS A 89 -8.81 -0.40 16.99
CA CYS A 89 -7.64 -0.44 17.85
C CYS A 89 -6.34 -0.59 17.06
N PHE A 90 -6.29 -1.55 16.14
CA PHE A 90 -5.12 -1.80 15.29
C PHE A 90 -4.73 -0.55 14.49
N ARG A 91 -5.68 0.12 13.84
CA ARG A 91 -5.44 1.33 13.06
C ARG A 91 -5.01 2.52 13.94
N ALA A 92 -5.51 2.62 15.16
CA ALA A 92 -5.05 3.64 16.09
C ALA A 92 -3.56 3.44 16.43
N GLU A 93 -3.13 2.20 16.69
CA GLU A 93 -1.72 1.86 16.93
C GLU A 93 -0.86 2.13 15.69
N LEU A 94 -1.33 1.77 14.49
CA LEU A 94 -0.63 2.07 13.23
C LEU A 94 -0.44 3.57 13.01
N ALA A 95 -1.48 4.37 13.28
CA ALA A 95 -1.43 5.81 13.09
C ALA A 95 -0.46 6.51 14.05
N MET A 96 -0.15 5.89 15.20
CA MET A 96 0.79 6.39 16.20
C MET A 96 2.20 5.81 16.04
N ALA A 97 2.35 4.71 15.33
CA ALA A 97 3.65 4.08 15.11
C ALA A 97 4.55 5.00 14.28
N PRO A 98 5.86 5.11 14.63
CA PRO A 98 6.81 5.84 13.79
C PRO A 98 6.81 5.31 12.35
N VAL A 99 6.79 6.21 11.39
CA VAL A 99 6.88 5.84 9.96
C VAL A 99 8.35 5.70 9.61
N LYS A 100 8.73 4.51 9.17
CA LYS A 100 10.07 4.18 8.69
C LYS A 100 10.08 4.17 7.17
N LEU A 101 10.92 4.97 6.56
CA LEU A 101 11.14 4.94 5.11
C LEU A 101 12.09 3.78 4.77
N PHE A 102 11.96 3.23 3.56
CA PHE A 102 13.04 2.42 3.00
C PHE A 102 14.28 3.27 2.72
N ASP A 103 15.44 2.61 2.63
CA ASP A 103 16.68 3.28 2.29
C ASP A 103 16.54 4.02 0.96
N HIS A 104 17.20 5.16 0.84
CA HIS A 104 17.19 6.05 -0.33
C HIS A 104 15.82 6.67 -0.70
N THR A 105 14.71 6.31 -0.04
CA THR A 105 13.36 6.81 -0.40
C THR A 105 13.32 8.33 -0.50
N LEU A 106 13.73 9.03 0.55
CA LEU A 106 13.62 10.50 0.59
C LEU A 106 14.51 11.16 -0.47
N GLU A 107 15.73 10.68 -0.62
CA GLU A 107 16.69 11.18 -1.63
C GLU A 107 16.14 11.02 -3.05
N VAL A 108 15.64 9.82 -3.37
CA VAL A 108 15.11 9.50 -4.70
C VAL A 108 13.88 10.34 -5.02
N ILE A 109 12.89 10.43 -4.13
CA ILE A 109 11.67 11.20 -4.41
C ILE A 109 11.96 12.71 -4.51
N GLN A 110 12.93 13.25 -3.75
CA GLN A 110 13.36 14.64 -3.89
C GLN A 110 14.04 14.89 -5.25
N GLN A 111 14.86 13.96 -5.73
CA GLN A 111 15.47 14.05 -7.06
C GLN A 111 14.41 13.93 -8.17
N LEU A 112 13.50 12.97 -8.07
CA LEU A 112 12.42 12.77 -9.06
C LEU A 112 11.50 13.99 -9.15
N LYS A 113 11.18 14.63 -8.02
CA LYS A 113 10.34 15.84 -7.96
C LYS A 113 10.86 16.99 -8.83
N LEU A 114 12.14 17.06 -9.10
CA LEU A 114 12.73 18.12 -9.93
C LEU A 114 12.18 18.13 -11.37
N ASN A 115 11.83 16.95 -11.89
CA ASN A 115 11.43 16.79 -13.29
C ASN A 115 10.09 16.03 -13.47
N HIS A 116 9.51 15.48 -12.42
CA HIS A 116 8.30 14.67 -12.46
C HIS A 116 7.25 15.16 -11.46
N SER A 117 5.99 14.98 -11.79
CA SER A 117 4.88 15.15 -10.86
C SER A 117 4.70 13.83 -10.08
N LEU A 118 4.81 13.89 -8.76
CA LEU A 118 4.74 12.72 -7.90
C LEU A 118 3.39 12.67 -7.16
N TYR A 119 2.78 11.50 -7.09
CA TYR A 119 1.50 11.26 -6.43
C TYR A 119 1.57 9.99 -5.59
N ILE A 120 0.84 9.95 -4.48
CA ILE A 120 0.62 8.72 -3.69
C ILE A 120 -0.73 8.13 -4.09
N VAL A 121 -0.77 6.81 -4.30
CA VAL A 121 -1.99 6.02 -4.62
C VAL A 121 -2.10 4.85 -3.67
N THR A 122 -3.12 4.79 -2.80
CA THR A 122 -3.21 3.79 -1.74
C THR A 122 -4.60 3.20 -1.54
N ASN A 123 -4.66 1.90 -1.22
CA ASN A 123 -5.87 1.19 -0.80
C ASN A 123 -6.13 1.28 0.72
N GLY A 124 -5.26 1.94 1.47
CA GLY A 124 -5.38 2.08 2.92
C GLY A 124 -6.62 2.86 3.38
N VAL A 125 -6.83 2.93 4.69
CA VAL A 125 -7.92 3.70 5.31
C VAL A 125 -7.52 5.16 5.39
N THR A 126 -8.36 6.06 4.93
CA THR A 126 -8.08 7.50 4.76
C THR A 126 -7.46 8.14 6.00
N GLU A 127 -8.12 8.01 7.16
CA GLU A 127 -7.65 8.62 8.39
C GLU A 127 -6.26 8.10 8.80
N THR A 128 -6.04 6.79 8.69
CA THR A 128 -4.77 6.15 9.04
C THR A 128 -3.66 6.60 8.10
N GLN A 129 -3.90 6.59 6.78
CA GLN A 129 -2.90 6.98 5.79
C GLN A 129 -2.52 8.45 5.92
N LEU A 130 -3.49 9.35 6.05
CA LEU A 130 -3.19 10.78 6.21
C LEU A 130 -2.39 11.07 7.49
N ARG A 131 -2.70 10.40 8.60
CA ARG A 131 -1.92 10.55 9.84
C ARG A 131 -0.49 10.03 9.71
N ARG A 132 -0.29 8.94 8.96
CA ARG A 132 1.05 8.38 8.72
C ARG A 132 1.85 9.23 7.74
N ILE A 133 1.24 9.69 6.66
CA ILE A 133 1.86 10.61 5.70
C ILE A 133 2.28 11.92 6.38
N ALA A 134 1.46 12.45 7.30
CA ALA A 134 1.78 13.66 8.07
C ALA A 134 3.03 13.53 8.97
N GLN A 135 3.49 12.31 9.27
CA GLN A 135 4.75 12.08 10.00
C GLN A 135 5.99 12.16 9.08
N THR A 136 5.79 12.32 7.78
CA THR A 136 6.85 12.39 6.76
C THR A 136 6.91 13.77 6.13
N GLN A 137 7.90 14.01 5.29
CA GLN A 137 7.99 15.22 4.45
C GLN A 137 7.18 15.11 3.15
N PHE A 138 6.35 14.07 3.00
CA PHE A 138 5.68 13.77 1.72
C PHE A 138 4.66 14.82 1.31
N ASN A 139 4.01 15.49 2.27
CA ASN A 139 3.10 16.61 1.97
C ASN A 139 3.78 17.79 1.21
N GLU A 140 5.10 17.91 1.32
CA GLU A 140 5.88 18.93 0.63
C GLU A 140 6.42 18.45 -0.74
N ILE A 141 6.43 17.13 -0.95
CA ILE A 141 7.04 16.50 -2.12
C ILE A 141 6.00 16.05 -3.14
N PHE A 142 4.97 15.36 -2.69
CA PHE A 142 3.90 14.85 -3.53
C PHE A 142 2.84 15.92 -3.81
N GLN A 143 2.33 15.93 -5.04
CA GLN A 143 1.31 16.92 -5.45
C GLN A 143 -0.07 16.58 -4.90
N ASP A 144 -0.39 15.27 -4.78
CA ASP A 144 -1.65 14.80 -4.20
C ASP A 144 -1.54 13.37 -3.66
N VAL A 145 -2.55 12.96 -2.87
CA VAL A 145 -2.70 11.62 -2.29
C VAL A 145 -4.09 11.07 -2.65
N PHE A 146 -4.11 10.09 -3.55
CA PHE A 146 -5.31 9.41 -3.98
C PHE A 146 -5.56 8.16 -3.13
N ILE A 147 -6.66 8.15 -2.42
CA ILE A 147 -7.03 7.08 -1.47
C ILE A 147 -8.31 6.40 -1.98
N SER A 148 -8.32 5.09 -2.03
CA SER A 148 -9.42 4.29 -2.55
C SER A 148 -10.79 4.62 -1.93
N GLU A 149 -10.86 4.96 -0.65
CA GLU A 149 -12.10 5.37 0.01
C GLU A 149 -12.67 6.68 -0.53
N LYS A 150 -11.82 7.62 -0.94
CA LYS A 150 -12.25 8.89 -1.54
C LYS A 150 -12.67 8.70 -3.01
N ALA A 151 -12.00 7.80 -3.72
CA ALA A 151 -12.33 7.47 -5.10
C ALA A 151 -13.62 6.63 -5.22
N GLY A 152 -14.00 5.89 -4.16
CA GLY A 152 -15.09 4.91 -4.20
C GLY A 152 -14.71 3.59 -4.87
N PHE A 153 -13.48 3.47 -5.36
CA PHE A 153 -12.92 2.30 -6.05
C PHE A 153 -11.51 2.04 -5.54
N GLN A 154 -11.04 0.79 -5.60
CA GLN A 154 -9.71 0.39 -5.17
C GLN A 154 -8.83 -0.08 -6.33
N LYS A 155 -7.50 -0.02 -6.17
CA LYS A 155 -6.58 -0.77 -7.02
C LYS A 155 -6.87 -2.27 -6.87
N PRO A 156 -6.96 -3.07 -7.95
CA PRO A 156 -6.57 -2.80 -9.33
C PRO A 156 -7.70 -2.34 -10.27
N MET A 157 -8.82 -1.84 -9.74
CA MET A 157 -9.96 -1.41 -10.56
C MET A 157 -9.59 -0.23 -11.45
N THR A 158 -10.02 -0.25 -12.72
CA THR A 158 -9.76 0.82 -13.68
C THR A 158 -10.36 2.15 -13.22
N GLU A 159 -11.52 2.11 -12.59
CA GLU A 159 -12.26 3.26 -12.06
C GLU A 159 -11.46 4.05 -11.01
N PHE A 160 -10.60 3.37 -10.23
CA PHE A 160 -9.69 4.08 -9.33
C PHE A 160 -8.70 4.94 -10.12
N PHE A 161 -8.14 4.41 -11.20
CA PHE A 161 -7.21 5.15 -12.04
C PHE A 161 -7.92 6.21 -12.89
N ASP A 162 -9.15 5.97 -13.32
CA ASP A 162 -9.97 6.99 -13.96
C ASP A 162 -10.14 8.19 -13.04
N PHE A 163 -10.50 7.97 -11.77
CA PHE A 163 -10.55 9.02 -10.77
C PHE A 163 -9.20 9.75 -10.62
N VAL A 164 -8.07 9.05 -10.60
CA VAL A 164 -6.74 9.68 -10.55
C VAL A 164 -6.53 10.57 -11.78
N PHE A 165 -6.85 10.07 -12.98
CA PHE A 165 -6.61 10.78 -14.23
C PHE A 165 -7.60 11.92 -14.49
N GLU A 166 -8.80 11.90 -13.93
CA GLU A 166 -9.69 13.06 -13.87
C GLU A 166 -9.01 14.27 -13.17
N HIS A 167 -8.16 14.01 -12.18
CA HIS A 167 -7.44 15.05 -11.43
C HIS A 167 -6.12 15.47 -12.08
N ILE A 168 -5.35 14.51 -12.62
CA ILE A 168 -4.01 14.79 -13.16
C ILE A 168 -3.99 14.97 -14.70
N GLY A 169 -5.13 14.72 -15.36
CA GLY A 169 -5.34 14.87 -16.80
C GLY A 169 -5.22 13.58 -17.58
N GLU A 170 -6.26 13.21 -18.30
CA GLU A 170 -6.39 11.98 -19.11
C GLU A 170 -5.27 11.80 -20.15
N ASN A 171 -4.81 12.88 -20.78
CA ASN A 171 -3.76 12.85 -21.79
C ASN A 171 -2.37 12.44 -21.23
N ASN A 172 -2.28 12.27 -19.91
CA ASN A 172 -1.03 11.92 -19.25
C ASN A 172 -0.87 10.39 -19.02
N ARG A 173 -1.85 9.55 -19.36
CA ARG A 173 -1.77 8.09 -19.10
C ARG A 173 -0.52 7.45 -19.69
N ASN A 174 -0.24 7.69 -20.97
CA ASN A 174 0.93 7.16 -21.66
C ASN A 174 2.29 7.69 -21.16
N GLN A 175 2.28 8.71 -20.31
CA GLN A 175 3.46 9.29 -19.68
C GLN A 175 3.44 9.09 -18.16
N THR A 176 2.70 8.09 -17.67
CA THR A 176 2.58 7.76 -16.25
C THR A 176 3.17 6.40 -15.94
N LEU A 177 3.92 6.34 -14.85
CA LEU A 177 4.46 5.12 -14.28
C LEU A 177 3.84 4.90 -12.90
N ILE A 178 3.35 3.67 -12.60
CA ILE A 178 3.03 3.28 -11.24
C ILE A 178 4.17 2.45 -10.66
N VAL A 179 4.51 2.72 -9.41
CA VAL A 179 5.51 2.00 -8.62
C VAL A 179 4.83 1.43 -7.39
N GLY A 180 4.89 0.13 -7.17
CA GLY A 180 4.27 -0.51 -6.02
C GLY A 180 4.81 -1.90 -5.76
N ASP A 181 4.59 -2.43 -4.54
CA ASP A 181 5.06 -3.75 -4.10
C ASP A 181 4.11 -4.90 -4.45
N SER A 182 2.86 -4.59 -4.81
CA SER A 182 1.81 -5.57 -5.02
C SER A 182 1.56 -5.86 -6.49
N LEU A 183 1.81 -7.11 -6.92
CA LEU A 183 1.47 -7.55 -8.27
C LEU A 183 -0.03 -7.48 -8.54
N THR A 184 -0.87 -7.84 -7.57
CA THR A 184 -2.33 -7.95 -7.73
C THR A 184 -3.08 -6.63 -7.55
N SER A 185 -2.43 -5.62 -7.00
CA SER A 185 -2.98 -4.28 -6.78
C SER A 185 -2.36 -3.26 -7.75
N ASP A 186 -1.07 -2.97 -7.55
CA ASP A 186 -0.38 -1.90 -8.27
C ASP A 186 -0.09 -2.25 -9.72
N ILE A 187 0.54 -3.41 -9.92
CA ILE A 187 0.98 -3.83 -11.25
C ILE A 187 -0.22 -4.20 -12.12
N LEU A 188 -1.13 -5.03 -11.60
CA LEU A 188 -2.37 -5.34 -12.32
C LEU A 188 -3.19 -4.08 -12.57
N GLY A 189 -3.30 -3.20 -11.58
CA GLY A 189 -4.01 -1.93 -11.71
C GLY A 189 -3.43 -1.02 -12.79
N GLY A 190 -2.10 -0.88 -12.81
CA GLY A 190 -1.41 -0.14 -13.86
C GLY A 190 -1.64 -0.74 -15.25
N LYS A 191 -1.59 -2.08 -15.38
CA LYS A 191 -1.93 -2.76 -16.65
C LYS A 191 -3.38 -2.51 -17.07
N ASN A 192 -4.34 -2.62 -16.15
CA ASN A 192 -5.74 -2.35 -16.42
C ASN A 192 -5.97 -0.90 -16.88
N ALA A 193 -5.22 0.04 -16.32
CA ALA A 193 -5.27 1.46 -16.66
C ALA A 193 -4.43 1.86 -17.88
N ASN A 194 -3.75 0.90 -18.55
CA ASN A 194 -2.85 1.15 -19.68
C ASN A 194 -1.72 2.15 -19.36
N ILE A 195 -1.14 2.08 -18.16
CA ILE A 195 0.04 2.84 -17.75
C ILE A 195 1.23 1.90 -17.54
N SER A 196 2.44 2.46 -17.60
CA SER A 196 3.66 1.68 -17.31
C SER A 196 3.73 1.27 -15.85
N THR A 197 4.34 0.12 -15.58
CA THR A 197 4.35 -0.51 -14.25
C THR A 197 5.77 -0.84 -13.79
N CYS A 198 6.07 -0.56 -12.54
CA CYS A 198 7.32 -0.89 -11.89
C CYS A 198 7.04 -1.63 -10.58
N TRP A 199 7.43 -2.89 -10.51
CA TRP A 199 7.30 -3.69 -9.31
C TRP A 199 8.50 -3.44 -8.39
N PHE A 200 8.23 -2.83 -7.23
CA PHE A 200 9.20 -2.67 -6.16
C PHE A 200 9.28 -3.96 -5.33
N ASN A 201 10.26 -4.81 -5.63
CA ASN A 201 10.40 -6.13 -5.05
C ASN A 201 11.57 -6.22 -4.05
N ILE A 202 11.64 -5.27 -3.10
CA ILE A 202 12.70 -5.23 -2.08
C ILE A 202 12.78 -6.51 -1.25
N ARG A 203 11.66 -7.23 -1.09
CA ARG A 203 11.59 -8.48 -0.33
C ARG A 203 11.90 -9.71 -1.18
N GLN A 204 12.30 -9.54 -2.44
CA GLN A 204 12.68 -10.61 -3.39
C GLN A 204 11.64 -11.74 -3.47
N LYS A 205 10.35 -11.36 -3.50
CA LYS A 205 9.23 -12.30 -3.65
C LYS A 205 9.28 -12.96 -5.03
N GLU A 206 8.99 -14.26 -5.10
CA GLU A 206 8.76 -14.94 -6.38
C GLU A 206 7.41 -14.53 -6.98
N ASN A 207 7.38 -14.33 -8.30
CA ASN A 207 6.13 -14.06 -8.99
C ASN A 207 5.44 -15.37 -9.38
N HIS A 208 4.44 -15.77 -8.61
CA HIS A 208 3.59 -16.94 -8.87
C HIS A 208 2.33 -16.60 -9.68
N THR A 209 2.25 -15.39 -10.26
CA THR A 209 1.11 -14.91 -11.06
C THR A 209 1.46 -14.83 -12.54
N SER A 210 0.46 -14.65 -13.39
CA SER A 210 0.68 -14.33 -14.81
C SER A 210 0.94 -12.85 -15.07
N ILE A 211 0.92 -12.00 -14.01
CA ILE A 211 1.08 -10.55 -14.13
C ILE A 211 2.55 -10.22 -14.35
N GLN A 212 2.86 -9.55 -15.46
CA GLN A 212 4.22 -9.16 -15.81
C GLN A 212 4.38 -7.65 -15.70
N PRO A 213 5.22 -7.15 -14.77
CA PRO A 213 5.57 -5.73 -14.69
C PRO A 213 6.44 -5.32 -15.90
N ASP A 214 6.43 -4.04 -16.26
CA ASP A 214 7.34 -3.52 -17.30
C ASP A 214 8.75 -3.33 -16.75
N TYR A 215 8.88 -3.02 -15.46
CA TYR A 215 10.13 -2.90 -14.73
C TYR A 215 10.04 -3.61 -13.38
N ILE A 216 11.19 -4.10 -12.91
CA ILE A 216 11.37 -4.67 -11.57
C ILE A 216 12.58 -3.97 -10.95
N ILE A 217 12.41 -3.50 -9.72
CA ILE A 217 13.48 -2.90 -8.92
C ILE A 217 13.47 -3.50 -7.51
N ASN A 218 14.64 -3.59 -6.89
CA ASN A 218 14.80 -4.04 -5.51
C ASN A 218 15.23 -2.92 -4.56
N ASP A 219 15.58 -1.76 -5.13
CA ASP A 219 15.93 -0.53 -4.41
C ASP A 219 15.34 0.66 -5.17
N LEU A 220 14.82 1.65 -4.43
CA LEU A 220 14.21 2.83 -5.06
C LEU A 220 15.20 3.68 -5.85
N SER A 221 16.50 3.63 -5.55
CA SER A 221 17.53 4.35 -6.31
C SER A 221 17.60 3.91 -7.77
N GLU A 222 17.16 2.67 -8.10
CA GLU A 222 17.10 2.18 -9.47
C GLU A 222 16.06 2.93 -10.32
N MET A 223 15.11 3.63 -9.69
CA MET A 223 14.10 4.45 -10.37
C MET A 223 14.73 5.52 -11.26
N ILE A 224 15.86 6.09 -10.85
CA ILE A 224 16.54 7.16 -11.60
C ILE A 224 16.87 6.70 -13.02
N ARG A 225 17.33 5.47 -13.20
CA ARG A 225 17.65 4.90 -14.53
C ARG A 225 16.42 4.58 -15.37
N ILE A 226 15.28 4.32 -14.74
CA ILE A 226 14.03 3.99 -15.44
C ILE A 226 13.40 5.24 -16.05
N VAL A 227 13.53 6.39 -15.37
CA VAL A 227 12.85 7.63 -15.77
C VAL A 227 13.71 8.54 -16.67
N GLU A 228 15.03 8.33 -16.71
CA GLU A 228 15.93 8.98 -17.68
C GLU A 228 15.64 8.54 -19.12
#